data_865f6b200ac8bbfb1914d58a6ae35530
#
_entry.id   865f6b200ac8bbfb1914d58a6ae35530
#
_cell.length_a   1.000
_cell.length_b   1.000
_cell.length_c   1.000
_cell.angle_alpha   90.00
_cell.angle_beta   90.00
_cell.angle_gamma   90.00
#
_symmetry.space_group_name_H-M   'P 1'
#
loop_
_entity.id
_entity.type
_entity.pdbx_description
1 polymer ?
#
loop_
_entity_poly.entity_id
_entity_poly.type
_entity_poly.pdbx_seq_one_letter_code
_entity_poly.pdbx_strand_id
1 'polypeptide(L)'
;MCIDKKHLSRRAVFHPYFYRKRKFTFYSESEIEADPSKKIPYAYAFVTDKKAPVFFIAPGGGYCMVCMGYEGVFIAEAFNRKGINAFVLNYRVGDNAHAPNPQEDMAALIKYVFSHKKQFGIERDDYSLLGFSAGGHLVGSFSAENVGYRSFGLPKPRASVLCYPVLTMGEHTHKETMTKLTGGDEALKEAYSVEKHADNYPPCFLWYCEDDKAVPPVNSDALYEVLRKNGVPVKLRAYKKGGHGLGLGYGSEAYGWFDEMIDFVKEYIY
;
A
#
# COMPACT_ATOMS: atom_id res chain seq x y z
N MET A 1 -26.84 1.84 14.98
CA MET A 1 -27.29 0.57 15.58
C MET A 1 -26.23 0.14 16.57
N CYS A 2 -26.54 0.22 17.89
CA CYS A 2 -25.58 0.00 18.97
C CYS A 2 -25.13 -1.45 19.02
N ILE A 3 -23.81 -1.68 19.03
CA ILE A 3 -23.22 -3.01 19.24
C ILE A 3 -23.21 -3.30 20.74
N ASP A 4 -23.82 -4.43 21.11
CA ASP A 4 -24.00 -4.94 22.45
C ASP A 4 -22.67 -5.26 23.15
N LYS A 5 -22.49 -4.72 24.38
CA LYS A 5 -21.27 -4.75 25.20
C LYS A 5 -20.98 -6.08 25.92
N LYS A 6 -21.55 -7.21 25.56
CA LYS A 6 -21.51 -8.43 26.36
C LYS A 6 -20.48 -9.51 26.04
N HIS A 7 -19.54 -9.30 25.11
CA HIS A 7 -18.51 -10.32 24.78
C HIS A 7 -17.05 -9.86 24.87
N LEU A 8 -16.73 -8.89 25.72
CA LEU A 8 -15.36 -8.47 25.99
C LEU A 8 -14.90 -8.89 27.40
N SER A 9 -14.83 -10.20 27.66
CA SER A 9 -14.15 -10.74 28.82
C SER A 9 -13.15 -11.84 28.48
N ARG A 10 -12.04 -11.43 27.80
CA ARG A 10 -10.74 -12.12 27.95
C ARG A 10 -9.70 -11.02 28.11
N ARG A 11 -9.05 -11.01 29.29
CA ARG A 11 -7.95 -10.12 29.64
C ARG A 11 -6.87 -10.21 28.57
N ALA A 12 -6.83 -9.23 27.64
CA ALA A 12 -5.67 -8.95 26.88
C ALA A 12 -4.61 -8.46 27.87
N VAL A 13 -3.55 -9.22 28.05
CA VAL A 13 -2.35 -8.76 28.75
C VAL A 13 -1.76 -7.66 27.86
N PHE A 14 -2.03 -6.42 28.22
CA PHE A 14 -1.37 -5.28 27.63
C PHE A 14 0.10 -5.33 28.03
N HIS A 15 0.96 -5.86 27.18
CA HIS A 15 2.37 -5.55 27.24
C HIS A 15 2.53 -4.06 26.87
N PRO A 16 3.16 -3.23 27.70
CA PRO A 16 3.35 -1.82 27.40
C PRO A 16 4.52 -1.63 26.42
N TYR A 17 4.39 -2.11 25.20
CA TYR A 17 5.19 -1.58 24.11
C TYR A 17 4.56 -0.26 23.72
N PHE A 18 5.12 0.84 24.21
CA PHE A 18 4.82 2.19 23.75
C PHE A 18 5.17 2.30 22.28
N TYR A 19 4.20 1.99 21.39
CA TYR A 19 4.29 2.32 19.98
C TYR A 19 4.35 3.83 19.88
N ARG A 20 5.53 4.38 19.56
CA ARG A 20 5.67 5.80 19.26
C ARG A 20 5.10 6.07 17.88
N LYS A 21 3.77 6.09 17.76
CA LYS A 21 3.08 6.63 16.61
C LYS A 21 3.50 8.08 16.45
N ARG A 22 4.33 8.39 15.46
CA ARG A 22 4.81 9.73 15.19
C ARG A 22 4.27 10.17 13.84
N LYS A 23 3.46 11.24 13.82
CA LYS A 23 3.07 11.94 12.61
C LYS A 23 4.21 12.87 12.18
N PHE A 24 4.53 12.90 10.88
CA PHE A 24 5.53 13.80 10.31
C PHE A 24 5.19 14.18 8.87
N THR A 25 5.73 15.28 8.39
CA THR A 25 5.72 15.73 7.00
C THR A 25 7.09 15.48 6.39
N PHE A 26 7.18 15.37 5.09
CA PHE A 26 8.40 14.93 4.40
C PHE A 26 8.78 15.78 3.17
N TYR A 27 7.98 16.79 2.84
CA TYR A 27 8.37 17.82 1.88
C TYR A 27 8.99 19.01 2.60
N SER A 28 10.00 19.62 1.98
CA SER A 28 10.65 20.84 2.46
C SER A 28 9.77 22.09 2.23
N GLU A 29 10.07 23.18 2.93
CA GLU A 29 9.38 24.45 2.74
C GLU A 29 9.47 24.93 1.28
N SER A 30 10.64 24.82 0.65
CA SER A 30 10.84 25.23 -0.76
C SER A 30 10.04 24.38 -1.74
N GLU A 31 9.85 23.08 -1.50
CA GLU A 31 8.99 22.23 -2.33
C GLU A 31 7.51 22.60 -2.16
N ILE A 32 7.09 22.97 -0.96
CA ILE A 32 5.71 23.42 -0.66
C ILE A 32 5.44 24.81 -1.27
N GLU A 33 6.43 25.70 -1.26
CA GLU A 33 6.32 27.01 -1.93
C GLU A 33 6.16 26.87 -3.44
N ALA A 34 6.89 25.93 -4.05
CA ALA A 34 6.80 25.63 -5.48
C ALA A 34 5.49 24.92 -5.86
N ASP A 35 4.97 24.05 -4.98
CA ASP A 35 3.70 23.34 -5.16
C ASP A 35 2.94 23.25 -3.82
N PRO A 36 1.99 24.16 -3.57
CA PRO A 36 1.24 24.17 -2.30
C PRO A 36 0.47 22.88 -1.98
N SER A 37 0.16 22.04 -2.98
CA SER A 37 -0.49 20.75 -2.74
C SER A 37 0.39 19.78 -1.93
N LYS A 38 1.71 19.97 -1.94
CA LYS A 38 2.69 19.20 -1.15
C LYS A 38 2.60 19.43 0.37
N LYS A 39 1.76 20.35 0.81
CA LYS A 39 1.39 20.52 2.22
C LYS A 39 0.40 19.45 2.71
N ILE A 40 -0.31 18.79 1.79
CA ILE A 40 -1.36 17.81 2.11
C ILE A 40 -0.75 16.48 2.62
N PRO A 41 0.29 15.90 1.98
CA PRO A 41 0.84 14.62 2.41
C PRO A 41 1.50 14.67 3.79
N TYR A 42 1.32 13.58 4.53
CA TYR A 42 2.03 13.30 5.78
C TYR A 42 2.13 11.79 5.97
N ALA A 43 2.94 11.35 6.89
CA ALA A 43 3.03 9.95 7.24
C ALA A 43 2.98 9.71 8.75
N TYR A 44 2.63 8.46 9.11
CA TYR A 44 2.82 7.93 10.45
C TYR A 44 3.96 6.92 10.45
N ALA A 45 4.89 7.04 11.38
CA ALA A 45 5.94 6.07 11.64
C ALA A 45 5.54 5.12 12.78
N PHE A 46 5.74 3.83 12.54
CA PHE A 46 5.59 2.73 13.48
C PHE A 46 6.88 1.92 13.46
N VAL A 47 7.80 2.22 14.35
CA VAL A 47 9.13 1.62 14.38
C VAL A 47 9.29 0.78 15.64
N THR A 48 9.73 -0.47 15.47
CA THR A 48 9.90 -1.46 16.52
C THR A 48 11.37 -1.79 16.77
N ASP A 49 12.15 -2.04 15.71
CA ASP A 49 13.57 -2.37 15.83
C ASP A 49 14.38 -1.78 14.67
N LYS A 50 15.62 -1.38 14.95
CA LYS A 50 16.49 -0.71 13.97
C LYS A 50 16.89 -1.57 12.78
N LYS A 51 16.93 -2.90 12.93
CA LYS A 51 17.29 -3.87 11.89
C LYS A 51 16.07 -4.54 11.25
N ALA A 52 14.87 -4.27 11.77
CA ALA A 52 13.64 -4.84 11.25
C ALA A 52 13.40 -4.42 9.79
N PRO A 53 12.79 -5.28 8.97
CA PRO A 53 12.33 -4.92 7.63
C PRO A 53 11.43 -3.68 7.67
N VAL A 54 11.40 -2.93 6.56
CA VAL A 54 10.64 -1.68 6.43
C VAL A 54 9.55 -1.85 5.38
N PHE A 55 8.30 -1.56 5.77
CA PHE A 55 7.17 -1.47 4.86
C PHE A 55 6.63 -0.05 4.77
N PHE A 56 6.35 0.40 3.54
CA PHE A 56 5.54 1.59 3.31
C PHE A 56 4.14 1.16 2.90
N ILE A 57 3.12 1.73 3.55
CA ILE A 57 1.73 1.35 3.43
C ILE A 57 0.94 2.47 2.77
N ALA A 58 0.25 2.16 1.68
CA ALA A 58 -0.72 3.04 1.02
C ALA A 58 -2.15 2.53 1.26
N PRO A 59 -2.92 3.16 2.17
CA PRO A 59 -4.33 2.83 2.35
C PRO A 59 -5.17 3.15 1.11
N GLY A 60 -6.34 2.54 0.97
CA GLY A 60 -7.31 2.82 -0.10
C GLY A 60 -8.11 4.09 0.10
N GLY A 61 -9.15 4.25 -0.73
CA GLY A 61 -10.07 5.39 -0.69
C GLY A 61 -10.35 6.02 -2.07
N GLY A 62 -10.15 5.25 -3.17
CA GLY A 62 -10.55 5.66 -4.53
C GLY A 62 -9.80 6.85 -5.11
N TYR A 63 -8.67 7.24 -4.55
CA TYR A 63 -8.00 8.52 -4.77
C TYR A 63 -8.86 9.75 -4.40
N CYS A 64 -9.98 9.57 -3.69
CA CYS A 64 -10.83 10.65 -3.17
C CYS A 64 -10.51 10.97 -1.72
N MET A 65 -10.10 9.97 -0.98
CA MET A 65 -9.70 10.05 0.43
C MET A 65 -8.63 9.01 0.73
N VAL A 66 -8.11 9.00 1.98
CA VAL A 66 -7.19 7.95 2.45
C VAL A 66 -7.74 7.32 3.72
N CYS A 67 -7.99 6.01 3.70
CA CYS A 67 -8.52 5.21 4.82
C CYS A 67 -7.46 4.96 5.91
N MET A 68 -6.91 6.03 6.48
CA MET A 68 -5.74 6.02 7.38
C MET A 68 -5.88 5.12 8.61
N GLY A 69 -7.07 4.98 9.18
CA GLY A 69 -7.29 4.15 10.38
C GLY A 69 -7.25 2.67 10.06
N TYR A 70 -8.15 2.27 9.22
CA TYR A 70 -8.54 0.89 8.99
C TYR A 70 -7.54 0.12 8.11
N GLU A 71 -7.10 0.72 7.00
CA GLU A 71 -6.12 0.15 6.07
C GLU A 71 -4.69 0.70 6.28
N GLY A 72 -4.53 1.60 7.24
CA GLY A 72 -3.24 2.20 7.58
C GLY A 72 -2.77 1.82 8.97
N VAL A 73 -3.27 2.51 10.00
CA VAL A 73 -2.81 2.38 11.39
C VAL A 73 -2.94 0.96 11.92
N PHE A 74 -4.09 0.29 11.72
CA PHE A 74 -4.29 -1.08 12.22
C PHE A 74 -3.37 -2.09 11.54
N ILE A 75 -3.06 -1.87 10.25
CA ILE A 75 -2.10 -2.69 9.50
C ILE A 75 -0.68 -2.47 10.02
N ALA A 76 -0.27 -1.21 10.23
CA ALA A 76 1.05 -0.89 10.77
C ALA A 76 1.25 -1.48 12.18
N GLU A 77 0.22 -1.46 13.03
CA GLU A 77 0.24 -2.12 14.33
C GLU A 77 0.36 -3.66 14.20
N ALA A 78 -0.27 -4.25 13.19
CA ALA A 78 -0.11 -5.68 12.91
C ALA A 78 1.32 -6.01 12.47
N PHE A 79 1.94 -5.19 11.62
CA PHE A 79 3.35 -5.32 11.25
C PHE A 79 4.26 -5.20 12.46
N ASN A 80 4.04 -4.22 13.33
CA ASN A 80 4.87 -4.07 14.54
C ASN A 80 4.78 -5.29 15.46
N ARG A 81 3.61 -5.92 15.60
CA ARG A 81 3.47 -7.19 16.34
C ARG A 81 4.28 -8.35 15.74
N LYS A 82 4.63 -8.27 14.45
CA LYS A 82 5.50 -9.22 13.75
C LYS A 82 6.98 -8.77 13.73
N GLY A 83 7.33 -7.69 14.42
CA GLY A 83 8.71 -7.18 14.44
C GLY A 83 9.12 -6.47 13.16
N ILE A 84 8.19 -5.87 12.42
CA ILE A 84 8.42 -5.18 11.15
C ILE A 84 8.11 -3.70 11.32
N ASN A 85 8.99 -2.82 10.83
CA ASN A 85 8.79 -1.39 10.81
C ASN A 85 7.80 -1.01 9.71
N ALA A 86 6.91 -0.06 9.98
CA ALA A 86 5.90 0.38 9.02
C ALA A 86 5.76 1.91 8.99
N PHE A 87 5.59 2.44 7.78
CA PHE A 87 5.30 3.86 7.53
C PHE A 87 4.01 3.96 6.74
N VAL A 88 3.00 4.63 7.27
CA VAL A 88 1.68 4.78 6.63
C VAL A 88 1.62 6.13 5.96
N LEU A 89 1.42 6.15 4.65
CA LEU A 89 1.34 7.33 3.82
C LEU A 89 -0.10 7.87 3.73
N ASN A 90 -0.28 9.15 4.05
CA ASN A 90 -1.39 9.93 3.55
C ASN A 90 -0.91 10.69 2.32
N TYR A 91 -1.37 10.28 1.14
CA TYR A 91 -0.96 10.83 -0.16
C TYR A 91 -1.97 11.84 -0.68
N ARG A 92 -1.61 12.59 -1.74
CA ARG A 92 -2.51 13.55 -2.40
C ARG A 92 -3.71 12.83 -3.03
N VAL A 93 -4.91 13.34 -2.76
CA VAL A 93 -6.20 12.80 -3.19
C VAL A 93 -7.12 13.91 -3.69
N GLY A 94 -8.30 13.55 -4.17
CA GLY A 94 -9.28 14.49 -4.70
C GLY A 94 -8.77 15.16 -5.98
N ASP A 95 -8.79 16.47 -6.04
CA ASP A 95 -8.33 17.25 -7.20
C ASP A 95 -6.80 17.27 -7.31
N ASN A 96 -6.09 16.83 -6.28
CA ASN A 96 -4.64 16.72 -6.26
C ASN A 96 -4.14 15.28 -6.52
N ALA A 97 -5.02 14.34 -6.88
CA ALA A 97 -4.66 12.93 -7.13
C ALA A 97 -4.10 12.69 -8.55
N HIS A 98 -4.09 13.70 -9.43
CA HIS A 98 -3.65 13.52 -10.81
C HIS A 98 -2.20 13.02 -10.88
N ALA A 99 -1.98 12.06 -11.77
CA ALA A 99 -0.65 11.48 -11.98
C ALA A 99 0.39 12.56 -12.38
N PRO A 100 1.62 12.52 -11.82
CA PRO A 100 2.19 11.45 -10.99
C PRO A 100 2.10 11.71 -9.48
N ASN A 101 1.23 12.61 -9.00
CA ASN A 101 1.26 13.13 -7.63
C ASN A 101 1.28 12.06 -6.53
N PRO A 102 0.42 11.02 -6.52
CA PRO A 102 0.48 9.99 -5.47
C PRO A 102 1.80 9.19 -5.48
N GLN A 103 2.35 8.92 -6.67
CA GLN A 103 3.63 8.22 -6.83
C GLN A 103 4.81 9.08 -6.37
N GLU A 104 4.75 10.39 -6.64
CA GLU A 104 5.73 11.36 -6.14
C GLU A 104 5.71 11.40 -4.60
N ASP A 105 4.52 11.39 -3.97
CA ASP A 105 4.38 11.36 -2.51
C ASP A 105 4.99 10.10 -1.90
N MET A 106 4.78 8.93 -2.52
CA MET A 106 5.40 7.68 -2.08
C MET A 106 6.93 7.76 -2.19
N ALA A 107 7.45 8.27 -3.31
CA ALA A 107 8.87 8.43 -3.53
C ALA A 107 9.50 9.41 -2.53
N ALA A 108 8.85 10.54 -2.29
CA ALA A 108 9.30 11.55 -1.34
C ALA A 108 9.35 11.00 0.09
N LEU A 109 8.33 10.26 0.51
CA LEU A 109 8.31 9.60 1.81
C LEU A 109 9.47 8.61 1.96
N ILE A 110 9.70 7.73 0.99
CA ILE A 110 10.78 6.74 1.04
C ILE A 110 12.14 7.44 1.13
N LYS A 111 12.39 8.43 0.30
CA LYS A 111 13.63 9.23 0.30
C LYS A 111 13.83 9.94 1.64
N TYR A 112 12.78 10.54 2.18
CA TYR A 112 12.84 11.24 3.46
C TYR A 112 13.19 10.29 4.60
N VAL A 113 12.53 9.14 4.69
CA VAL A 113 12.78 8.14 5.74
C VAL A 113 14.22 7.65 5.68
N PHE A 114 14.73 7.34 4.50
CA PHE A 114 16.11 6.84 4.36
C PHE A 114 17.18 7.91 4.54
N SER A 115 16.90 9.17 4.20
CA SER A 115 17.83 10.27 4.53
C SER A 115 17.85 10.61 6.03
N HIS A 116 16.80 10.24 6.78
CA HIS A 116 16.63 10.51 8.20
C HIS A 116 16.64 9.24 9.07
N LYS A 117 17.31 8.17 8.64
CA LYS A 117 17.35 6.86 9.35
C LYS A 117 17.64 6.98 10.84
N LYS A 118 18.62 7.80 11.22
CA LYS A 118 18.96 8.02 12.64
C LYS A 118 17.79 8.59 13.45
N GLN A 119 17.01 9.50 12.86
CA GLN A 119 15.85 10.11 13.50
C GLN A 119 14.72 9.10 13.73
N PHE A 120 14.56 8.13 12.82
CA PHE A 120 13.57 7.05 12.92
C PHE A 120 14.11 5.84 13.70
N GLY A 121 15.41 5.74 13.91
CA GLY A 121 16.03 4.59 14.57
C GLY A 121 16.00 3.35 13.69
N ILE A 122 16.26 3.48 12.39
CA ILE A 122 16.36 2.38 11.43
C ILE A 122 17.76 2.31 10.81
N GLU A 123 18.22 1.11 10.46
CA GLU A 123 19.53 0.87 9.86
C GLU A 123 19.43 0.37 8.39
N ARG A 124 18.27 -0.15 7.97
CA ARG A 124 18.07 -0.71 6.63
C ARG A 124 17.96 0.37 5.54
N ASP A 125 18.33 -0.01 4.32
CA ASP A 125 18.25 0.80 3.08
C ASP A 125 17.32 0.19 2.04
N ASP A 126 16.73 -0.97 2.34
CA ASP A 126 15.78 -1.67 1.49
C ASP A 126 14.36 -1.57 2.09
N TYR A 127 13.37 -1.73 1.23
CA TYR A 127 11.98 -1.56 1.61
C TYR A 127 11.05 -2.49 0.84
N SER A 128 9.87 -2.68 1.38
CA SER A 128 8.74 -3.33 0.76
C SER A 128 7.50 -2.45 0.81
N LEU A 129 6.51 -2.77 0.00
CA LEU A 129 5.31 -1.96 -0.16
C LEU A 129 4.05 -2.78 0.13
N LEU A 130 3.04 -2.14 0.71
CA LEU A 130 1.72 -2.71 0.87
C LEU A 130 0.66 -1.67 0.53
N GLY A 131 -0.35 -2.06 -0.28
CA GLY A 131 -1.43 -1.15 -0.66
C GLY A 131 -2.78 -1.82 -0.76
N PHE A 132 -3.83 -1.04 -0.46
CA PHE A 132 -5.22 -1.47 -0.46
C PHE A 132 -6.03 -0.72 -1.52
N SER A 133 -6.85 -1.40 -2.32
CA SER A 133 -7.77 -0.76 -3.26
C SER A 133 -7.05 0.24 -4.19
N ALA A 134 -7.40 1.53 -4.17
CA ALA A 134 -6.67 2.58 -4.88
C ALA A 134 -5.23 2.76 -4.36
N GLY A 135 -4.96 2.55 -3.06
CA GLY A 135 -3.60 2.44 -2.53
C GLY A 135 -2.86 1.20 -3.04
N GLY A 136 -3.59 0.13 -3.36
CA GLY A 136 -3.09 -1.02 -4.12
C GLY A 136 -2.65 -0.63 -5.52
N HIS A 137 -3.40 0.27 -6.19
CA HIS A 137 -2.96 0.86 -7.45
C HIS A 137 -1.68 1.69 -7.30
N LEU A 138 -1.63 2.56 -6.27
CA LEU A 138 -0.42 3.35 -5.99
C LEU A 138 0.80 2.45 -5.81
N VAL A 139 0.70 1.42 -4.97
CA VAL A 139 1.79 0.44 -4.76
C VAL A 139 2.07 -0.36 -6.01
N GLY A 140 1.04 -0.81 -6.72
CA GLY A 140 1.16 -1.57 -7.96
C GLY A 140 1.92 -0.81 -9.03
N SER A 141 1.49 0.42 -9.34
CA SER A 141 2.15 1.27 -10.33
C SER A 141 3.55 1.73 -9.88
N PHE A 142 3.74 1.96 -8.58
CA PHE A 142 5.05 2.31 -8.03
C PHE A 142 6.05 1.14 -8.09
N SER A 143 5.58 -0.09 -8.07
CA SER A 143 6.39 -1.30 -8.22
C SER A 143 6.78 -1.61 -9.66
N ALA A 144 6.13 -1.00 -10.64
CA ALA A 144 6.49 -1.07 -12.05
C ALA A 144 7.61 -0.08 -12.39
N GLU A 145 8.45 -0.40 -13.39
CA GLU A 145 9.61 0.45 -13.73
C GLU A 145 9.22 1.74 -14.45
N ASN A 146 8.17 1.69 -15.27
CA ASN A 146 7.81 2.78 -16.20
C ASN A 146 7.41 4.09 -15.50
N VAL A 147 6.55 4.02 -14.48
CA VAL A 147 6.05 5.19 -13.71
C VAL A 147 6.37 5.10 -12.23
N GLY A 148 7.07 4.05 -11.79
CA GLY A 148 7.30 3.73 -10.39
C GLY A 148 8.72 4.02 -9.91
N TYR A 149 9.23 3.16 -9.03
CA TYR A 149 10.47 3.34 -8.27
C TYR A 149 11.65 3.83 -9.10
N ARG A 150 11.82 3.30 -10.33
CA ARG A 150 12.94 3.65 -11.21
C ARG A 150 12.87 5.09 -11.70
N SER A 151 11.67 5.59 -12.04
CA SER A 151 11.45 6.99 -12.48
C SER A 151 11.81 7.99 -11.39
N PHE A 152 11.78 7.57 -10.12
CA PHE A 152 12.16 8.40 -8.98
C PHE A 152 13.58 8.14 -8.47
N GLY A 153 14.38 7.31 -9.16
CA GLY A 153 15.75 7.00 -8.76
C GLY A 153 15.84 6.17 -7.47
N LEU A 154 14.84 5.35 -7.18
CA LEU A 154 14.81 4.45 -6.04
C LEU A 154 15.15 3.01 -6.46
N PRO A 155 15.70 2.18 -5.56
CA PRO A 155 15.88 0.76 -5.80
C PRO A 155 14.52 0.05 -5.90
N LYS A 156 14.50 -1.10 -6.60
CA LYS A 156 13.32 -1.96 -6.65
C LYS A 156 12.90 -2.42 -5.25
N PRO A 157 11.60 -2.38 -4.90
CA PRO A 157 11.11 -2.92 -3.64
C PRO A 157 11.49 -4.40 -3.47
N ARG A 158 11.72 -4.84 -2.23
CA ARG A 158 11.99 -6.24 -1.90
C ARG A 158 10.77 -7.15 -2.13
N ALA A 159 9.59 -6.61 -1.85
CA ALA A 159 8.30 -7.26 -2.11
C ALA A 159 7.18 -6.22 -2.23
N SER A 160 6.11 -6.58 -2.93
CA SER A 160 4.87 -5.81 -3.02
C SER A 160 3.68 -6.64 -2.57
N VAL A 161 2.80 -6.04 -1.77
CA VAL A 161 1.58 -6.66 -1.25
C VAL A 161 0.38 -5.84 -1.73
N LEU A 162 -0.51 -6.46 -2.47
CA LEU A 162 -1.64 -5.81 -3.12
C LEU A 162 -2.96 -6.43 -2.62
N CYS A 163 -3.73 -5.65 -1.89
CA CYS A 163 -4.96 -6.09 -1.23
C CYS A 163 -6.17 -5.56 -2.00
N TYR A 164 -6.96 -6.45 -2.61
CA TYR A 164 -8.12 -6.09 -3.48
C TYR A 164 -7.83 -4.86 -4.37
N PRO A 165 -6.70 -4.86 -5.10
CA PRO A 165 -6.17 -3.66 -5.72
C PRO A 165 -6.94 -3.26 -6.97
N VAL A 166 -7.07 -1.95 -7.22
CA VAL A 166 -7.28 -1.46 -8.59
C VAL A 166 -5.94 -1.61 -9.32
N LEU A 167 -5.92 -2.15 -10.53
CA LEU A 167 -4.66 -2.36 -11.29
C LEU A 167 -4.76 -1.87 -12.73
N THR A 168 -5.87 -2.18 -13.42
CA THR A 168 -6.11 -1.65 -14.76
C THR A 168 -6.74 -0.25 -14.70
N MET A 169 -6.41 0.59 -15.67
CA MET A 169 -7.11 1.85 -15.95
C MET A 169 -8.08 1.71 -17.15
N GLY A 170 -8.27 0.48 -17.65
CA GLY A 170 -9.13 0.14 -18.77
C GLY A 170 -10.58 -0.18 -18.38
N GLU A 171 -11.21 -1.10 -19.13
CA GLU A 171 -12.65 -1.43 -19.04
C GLU A 171 -13.09 -1.89 -17.64
N HIS A 172 -12.27 -2.69 -16.95
CA HIS A 172 -12.60 -3.28 -15.65
C HIS A 172 -12.08 -2.48 -14.47
N THR A 173 -11.74 -1.20 -14.68
CA THR A 173 -11.21 -0.31 -13.62
C THR A 173 -12.30 0.10 -12.64
N HIS A 174 -11.87 0.52 -11.45
CA HIS A 174 -12.70 1.37 -10.59
C HIS A 174 -12.73 2.78 -11.18
N LYS A 175 -13.84 3.19 -11.78
CA LYS A 175 -13.97 4.41 -12.61
C LYS A 175 -13.52 5.68 -11.89
N GLU A 176 -13.88 5.84 -10.63
CA GLU A 176 -13.50 7.04 -9.87
C GLU A 176 -11.98 7.12 -9.64
N THR A 177 -11.34 6.00 -9.31
CA THR A 177 -9.87 5.90 -9.20
C THR A 177 -9.20 6.31 -10.51
N MET A 178 -9.66 5.79 -11.64
CA MET A 178 -9.14 6.10 -12.96
C MET A 178 -9.32 7.59 -13.29
N THR A 179 -10.52 8.13 -13.07
CA THR A 179 -10.83 9.54 -13.37
C THR A 179 -9.98 10.49 -12.53
N LYS A 180 -9.82 10.23 -11.21
CA LYS A 180 -9.00 11.07 -10.34
C LYS A 180 -7.53 11.04 -10.71
N LEU A 181 -7.00 9.88 -11.09
CA LEU A 181 -5.59 9.74 -11.42
C LEU A 181 -5.25 10.25 -12.82
N THR A 182 -6.08 9.96 -13.82
CA THR A 182 -5.74 10.17 -15.23
C THR A 182 -6.50 11.32 -15.90
N GLY A 183 -7.56 11.83 -15.26
CA GLY A 183 -8.46 12.80 -15.90
C GLY A 183 -9.15 12.27 -17.16
N GLY A 184 -9.06 10.97 -17.43
CA GLY A 184 -9.55 10.34 -18.66
C GLY A 184 -8.54 10.35 -19.83
N ASP A 185 -7.31 10.82 -19.62
CA ASP A 185 -6.24 10.79 -20.62
C ASP A 185 -5.82 9.36 -20.96
N GLU A 186 -5.87 8.99 -22.24
CA GLU A 186 -5.60 7.62 -22.72
C GLU A 186 -4.13 7.22 -22.55
N ALA A 187 -3.19 8.16 -22.70
CA ALA A 187 -1.77 7.89 -22.51
C ALA A 187 -1.47 7.60 -21.02
N LEU A 188 -2.11 8.34 -20.11
CA LEU A 188 -2.02 8.06 -18.68
C LEU A 188 -2.70 6.75 -18.31
N LYS A 189 -3.87 6.43 -18.89
CA LYS A 189 -4.49 5.13 -18.67
C LYS A 189 -3.58 3.98 -19.10
N GLU A 190 -2.95 4.09 -20.27
CA GLU A 190 -1.99 3.09 -20.73
C GLU A 190 -0.80 2.97 -19.78
N ALA A 191 -0.17 4.09 -19.42
CA ALA A 191 1.03 4.11 -18.58
C ALA A 191 0.80 3.60 -17.16
N TYR A 192 -0.43 3.78 -16.62
CA TYR A 192 -0.80 3.43 -15.25
C TYR A 192 -1.62 2.13 -15.15
N SER A 193 -1.84 1.40 -16.23
CA SER A 193 -2.38 0.03 -16.22
C SER A 193 -1.26 -0.95 -15.84
N VAL A 194 -1.23 -1.34 -14.58
CA VAL A 194 -0.10 -2.07 -13.94
C VAL A 194 0.22 -3.39 -14.64
N GLU A 195 -0.81 -4.11 -15.07
CA GLU A 195 -0.69 -5.39 -15.78
C GLU A 195 0.07 -5.30 -17.10
N LYS A 196 0.18 -4.09 -17.66
CA LYS A 196 0.89 -3.84 -18.93
C LYS A 196 2.38 -3.58 -18.75
N HIS A 197 2.83 -3.34 -17.53
CA HIS A 197 4.20 -2.87 -17.23
C HIS A 197 4.88 -3.66 -16.10
N ALA A 198 4.55 -4.95 -15.98
CA ALA A 198 5.03 -5.80 -14.89
C ALA A 198 6.20 -6.74 -15.29
N ASP A 199 7.07 -6.33 -16.23
CA ASP A 199 8.17 -7.17 -16.74
C ASP A 199 9.27 -7.42 -15.69
N ASN A 200 9.66 -6.40 -14.94
CA ASN A 200 10.68 -6.49 -13.88
C ASN A 200 10.08 -6.14 -12.51
N TYR A 201 9.04 -6.87 -12.16
CA TYR A 201 8.28 -6.63 -10.94
C TYR A 201 8.94 -7.30 -9.72
N PRO A 202 8.78 -6.75 -8.49
CA PRO A 202 9.22 -7.43 -7.27
C PRO A 202 8.33 -8.65 -6.96
N PRO A 203 8.79 -9.61 -6.13
CA PRO A 203 7.93 -10.64 -5.54
C PRO A 203 6.62 -10.07 -5.03
N CYS A 204 5.49 -10.68 -5.38
CA CYS A 204 4.18 -10.09 -5.18
C CYS A 204 3.19 -11.01 -4.48
N PHE A 205 2.57 -10.53 -3.42
CA PHE A 205 1.41 -11.18 -2.80
C PHE A 205 0.15 -10.40 -3.15
N LEU A 206 -0.85 -11.10 -3.74
CA LEU A 206 -2.15 -10.52 -4.10
C LEU A 206 -3.26 -11.26 -3.37
N TRP A 207 -4.33 -10.52 -3.03
CA TRP A 207 -5.57 -11.14 -2.60
C TRP A 207 -6.79 -10.28 -2.88
N TYR A 208 -7.95 -10.94 -3.04
CA TYR A 208 -9.25 -10.32 -3.26
C TYR A 208 -10.38 -11.25 -2.78
N CYS A 209 -11.63 -10.75 -2.76
CA CYS A 209 -12.83 -11.57 -2.63
C CYS A 209 -13.55 -11.67 -3.96
N GLU A 210 -14.04 -12.88 -4.34
CA GLU A 210 -14.71 -13.14 -5.62
C GLU A 210 -16.02 -12.34 -5.75
N ASP A 211 -16.65 -11.98 -4.64
CA ASP A 211 -17.87 -11.19 -4.57
C ASP A 211 -17.63 -9.66 -4.48
N ASP A 212 -16.40 -9.19 -4.72
CA ASP A 212 -16.08 -7.77 -4.74
C ASP A 212 -16.79 -7.06 -5.91
N LYS A 213 -17.68 -6.12 -5.55
CA LYS A 213 -18.46 -5.32 -6.52
C LYS A 213 -17.86 -3.94 -6.78
N ALA A 214 -16.90 -3.52 -5.99
CA ALA A 214 -16.24 -2.21 -6.14
C ALA A 214 -15.04 -2.31 -7.11
N VAL A 215 -14.20 -3.32 -6.93
CA VAL A 215 -13.06 -3.59 -7.80
C VAL A 215 -13.18 -5.03 -8.33
N PRO A 216 -13.47 -5.21 -9.62
CA PRO A 216 -13.62 -6.54 -10.20
C PRO A 216 -12.37 -7.41 -10.01
N PRO A 217 -12.50 -8.69 -9.60
CA PRO A 217 -11.40 -9.64 -9.41
C PRO A 217 -10.41 -9.75 -10.57
N VAL A 218 -10.89 -9.55 -11.79
CA VAL A 218 -10.06 -9.57 -13.00
C VAL A 218 -8.85 -8.61 -12.95
N ASN A 219 -8.90 -7.56 -12.13
CA ASN A 219 -7.73 -6.70 -11.88
C ASN A 219 -6.55 -7.52 -11.34
N SER A 220 -6.80 -8.30 -10.31
CA SER A 220 -5.78 -9.13 -9.67
C SER A 220 -5.39 -10.32 -10.53
N ASP A 221 -6.35 -10.97 -11.20
CA ASP A 221 -6.11 -12.13 -12.06
C ASP A 221 -5.21 -11.75 -13.24
N ALA A 222 -5.46 -10.59 -13.89
CA ALA A 222 -4.65 -10.13 -15.01
C ALA A 222 -3.18 -9.90 -14.61
N LEU A 223 -2.92 -9.22 -13.50
CA LEU A 223 -1.56 -9.02 -13.02
C LEU A 223 -0.91 -10.35 -12.61
N TYR A 224 -1.64 -11.23 -11.93
CA TYR A 224 -1.13 -12.54 -11.51
C TYR A 224 -0.64 -13.35 -12.71
N GLU A 225 -1.39 -13.43 -13.80
CA GLU A 225 -1.01 -14.17 -14.99
C GLU A 225 0.22 -13.55 -15.68
N VAL A 226 0.33 -12.22 -15.73
CA VAL A 226 1.52 -11.55 -16.27
C VAL A 226 2.74 -11.85 -15.43
N LEU A 227 2.65 -11.74 -14.09
CA LEU A 227 3.77 -12.02 -13.19
C LEU A 227 4.24 -13.48 -13.29
N ARG A 228 3.31 -14.43 -13.36
CA ARG A 228 3.62 -15.86 -13.59
C ARG A 228 4.35 -16.07 -14.89
N LYS A 229 3.86 -15.50 -15.98
CA LYS A 229 4.47 -15.60 -17.32
C LYS A 229 5.90 -15.04 -17.32
N ASN A 230 6.13 -13.96 -16.57
CA ASN A 230 7.45 -13.33 -16.47
C ASN A 230 8.38 -14.01 -15.44
N GLY A 231 7.95 -15.10 -14.81
CA GLY A 231 8.75 -15.83 -13.81
C GLY A 231 8.96 -15.07 -12.49
N VAL A 232 8.13 -14.06 -12.21
CA VAL A 232 8.16 -13.33 -10.95
C VAL A 232 7.52 -14.18 -9.86
N PRO A 233 8.15 -14.32 -8.67
CA PRO A 233 7.53 -14.99 -7.54
C PRO A 233 6.22 -14.30 -7.16
N VAL A 234 5.10 -15.01 -7.27
CA VAL A 234 3.77 -14.45 -7.01
C VAL A 234 2.87 -15.45 -6.30
N LYS A 235 2.12 -14.97 -5.30
CA LYS A 235 1.07 -15.73 -4.62
C LYS A 235 -0.25 -14.96 -4.68
N LEU A 236 -1.28 -15.60 -5.20
CA LEU A 236 -2.64 -15.09 -5.24
C LEU A 236 -3.54 -15.84 -4.27
N ARG A 237 -4.36 -15.10 -3.51
CA ARG A 237 -5.43 -15.64 -2.66
C ARG A 237 -6.78 -15.07 -3.08
N ALA A 238 -7.67 -15.92 -3.55
CA ALA A 238 -9.06 -15.60 -3.83
C ALA A 238 -9.93 -16.18 -2.70
N TYR A 239 -10.72 -15.32 -2.07
CA TYR A 239 -11.69 -15.69 -1.04
C TYR A 239 -13.10 -15.59 -1.65
N LYS A 240 -13.97 -16.55 -1.37
CA LYS A 240 -15.30 -16.58 -2.01
C LYS A 240 -16.19 -15.41 -1.63
N LYS A 241 -16.11 -15.00 -0.33
CA LYS A 241 -16.98 -13.96 0.22
C LYS A 241 -16.22 -12.99 1.11
N GLY A 242 -16.68 -11.72 1.07
CA GLY A 242 -16.14 -10.67 1.92
C GLY A 242 -16.33 -9.28 1.32
N GLY A 243 -16.51 -9.18 0.00
CA GLY A 243 -16.63 -7.90 -0.70
C GLY A 243 -15.33 -7.12 -0.69
N HIS A 244 -15.43 -5.80 -0.57
CA HIS A 244 -14.33 -4.84 -0.67
C HIS A 244 -14.00 -4.18 0.67
N GLY A 245 -12.76 -3.70 0.85
CA GLY A 245 -12.39 -2.84 1.97
C GLY A 245 -12.31 -3.57 3.31
N LEU A 246 -11.69 -4.74 3.38
CA LEU A 246 -11.70 -5.61 4.57
C LEU A 246 -10.55 -5.35 5.57
N GLY A 247 -9.51 -4.58 5.19
CA GLY A 247 -8.33 -4.37 6.04
C GLY A 247 -7.71 -5.69 6.50
N LEU A 248 -7.68 -5.97 7.80
CA LEU A 248 -7.19 -7.26 8.36
C LEU A 248 -8.15 -8.45 8.16
N GLY A 249 -9.31 -8.24 7.53
CA GLY A 249 -10.25 -9.31 7.23
C GLY A 249 -11.05 -9.83 8.41
N TYR A 250 -11.10 -9.12 9.54
CA TYR A 250 -11.84 -9.56 10.73
C TYR A 250 -13.30 -9.85 10.41
N GLY A 251 -13.75 -11.06 10.77
CA GLY A 251 -15.13 -11.51 10.58
C GLY A 251 -15.48 -11.87 9.12
N SER A 252 -14.49 -12.00 8.23
CA SER A 252 -14.65 -12.46 6.85
C SER A 252 -13.85 -13.74 6.57
N GLU A 253 -14.05 -14.34 5.40
CA GLU A 253 -13.24 -15.49 4.95
C GLU A 253 -11.76 -15.11 4.73
N ALA A 254 -11.48 -13.84 4.49
CA ALA A 254 -10.11 -13.34 4.30
C ALA A 254 -9.32 -13.21 5.63
N TYR A 255 -9.94 -13.50 6.78
CA TYR A 255 -9.21 -13.48 8.05
C TYR A 255 -8.04 -14.47 8.01
N GLY A 256 -6.83 -13.99 8.31
CA GLY A 256 -5.59 -14.80 8.24
C GLY A 256 -4.72 -14.48 7.01
N TRP A 257 -5.22 -13.70 6.02
CA TRP A 257 -4.42 -13.32 4.87
C TRP A 257 -3.09 -12.65 5.26
N PHE A 258 -3.10 -11.90 6.37
CA PHE A 258 -1.91 -11.17 6.83
C PHE A 258 -0.79 -12.13 7.27
N ASP A 259 -1.11 -13.20 7.99
CA ASP A 259 -0.12 -14.21 8.38
C ASP A 259 0.41 -14.99 7.16
N GLU A 260 -0.44 -15.33 6.20
CA GLU A 260 -0.03 -15.96 4.94
C GLU A 260 0.86 -15.06 4.09
N MET A 261 0.58 -13.75 4.09
CA MET A 261 1.41 -12.76 3.41
C MET A 261 2.78 -12.67 4.08
N ILE A 262 2.85 -12.60 5.42
CA ILE A 262 4.12 -12.60 6.16
C ILE A 262 4.94 -13.84 5.82
N ASP A 263 4.32 -15.02 5.78
CA ASP A 263 5.01 -16.26 5.42
C ASP A 263 5.57 -16.25 4.00
N PHE A 264 4.89 -15.60 3.05
CA PHE A 264 5.37 -15.44 1.68
C PHE A 264 6.51 -14.42 1.60
N VAL A 265 6.34 -13.22 2.16
CA VAL A 265 7.33 -12.15 1.97
C VAL A 265 8.61 -12.34 2.76
N LYS A 266 8.60 -13.12 3.86
CA LYS A 266 9.79 -13.30 4.71
C LYS A 266 11.03 -13.79 3.95
N GLU A 267 10.87 -14.55 2.89
CA GLU A 267 11.98 -15.03 2.04
C GLU A 267 12.68 -13.91 1.28
N TYR A 268 12.06 -12.76 1.13
CA TYR A 268 12.55 -11.62 0.35
C TYR A 268 12.97 -10.43 1.19
N ILE A 269 12.47 -10.32 2.42
CA ILE A 269 12.68 -9.15 3.28
C ILE A 269 13.72 -9.36 4.38
N TYR A 270 14.17 -10.61 4.62
CA TYR A 270 15.23 -10.97 5.59
C TYR A 270 16.55 -11.42 4.93
#